data_b74204f6630d6cd15e51897994d596b7
#
_entry.id   b74204f6630d6cd15e51897994d596b7
#
_cell.length_a   1.000
_cell.length_b   1.000
_cell.length_c   1.000
_cell.angle_alpha   90.00
_cell.angle_beta   90.00
_cell.angle_gamma   90.00
#
_symmetry.space_group_name_H-M   'P 1'
#
loop_
_entity.id
_entity.type
_entity.pdbx_description
1 polymer ?
#
loop_
_entity_poly.entity_id
_entity_poly.type
_entity_poly.pdbx_seq_one_letter_code
_entity_poly.pdbx_strand_id
1 'polypeptide(L)'
;MSILSRNLEAKASSIPVNRGTSYQLINGRLVSIPDNQINYINKGYNINDIVYSIVKLIMDKVKVTNWGVYKIEDEQAYKQLISIQRKSNISHKEFLQSRSLHKKALTLVKNPGKLGELVKWPNEYESMSDHVASGVGFRLLTGNKYTWFNKLKGGANAGLPQEMWMLPSQYIDIYSTDTFP
;
A
#
# COMPACT_ATOMS: atom_id res chain seq x y z
N MET A 1 -8.40 -20.92 -44.01
CA MET A 1 -8.37 -20.57 -42.58
C MET A 1 -7.08 -21.11 -42.00
N SER A 2 -6.22 -20.21 -41.62
CA SER A 2 -4.79 -20.45 -41.37
C SER A 2 -4.55 -21.14 -40.03
N ILE A 3 -3.68 -22.17 -40.07
CA ILE A 3 -3.17 -22.97 -38.92
C ILE A 3 -2.40 -22.13 -37.89
N LEU A 4 -2.14 -20.88 -38.21
CA LEU A 4 -1.38 -19.94 -37.36
C LEU A 4 -2.17 -19.31 -36.18
N SER A 5 -3.51 -19.40 -36.20
CA SER A 5 -4.34 -18.79 -35.14
C SER A 5 -4.52 -19.70 -33.89
N ARG A 6 -4.23 -21.00 -34.01
CA ARG A 6 -4.40 -21.94 -32.87
C ARG A 6 -3.21 -22.02 -31.89
N ASN A 7 -2.05 -21.52 -32.29
CA ASN A 7 -0.85 -21.61 -31.43
C ASN A 7 -0.58 -20.39 -30.56
N LEU A 8 -1.39 -19.33 -30.66
CA LEU A 8 -1.21 -18.12 -29.84
C LEU A 8 -2.01 -18.16 -28.54
N GLU A 9 -3.09 -18.93 -28.49
CA GLU A 9 -3.90 -19.06 -27.25
C GLU A 9 -3.27 -19.97 -26.17
N ALA A 10 -2.33 -20.82 -26.54
CA ALA A 10 -1.69 -21.76 -25.60
C ALA A 10 -0.42 -21.20 -24.92
N LYS A 11 0.02 -20.01 -25.25
CA LYS A 11 1.24 -19.40 -24.66
C LYS A 11 1.01 -18.30 -23.64
N ALA A 12 -0.22 -17.95 -23.34
CA ALA A 12 -0.55 -17.04 -22.25
C ALA A 12 -0.65 -17.74 -20.87
N SER A 13 -0.32 -19.03 -20.79
CA SER A 13 -0.25 -19.72 -19.52
C SER A 13 1.10 -19.48 -18.86
N SER A 14 1.07 -18.63 -17.86
CA SER A 14 2.02 -18.61 -16.76
C SER A 14 3.48 -18.51 -17.19
N ILE A 15 3.99 -17.29 -17.31
CA ILE A 15 5.38 -17.08 -16.94
C ILE A 15 5.41 -17.40 -15.43
N PRO A 16 6.02 -18.53 -15.00
CA PRO A 16 6.23 -18.73 -13.59
C PRO A 16 7.16 -17.61 -13.18
N VAL A 17 6.65 -16.63 -12.45
CA VAL A 17 7.51 -15.75 -11.66
C VAL A 17 8.33 -16.75 -10.85
N ASN A 18 9.63 -16.85 -11.14
CA ASN A 18 10.54 -17.74 -10.45
C ASN A 18 10.61 -17.25 -9.01
N ARG A 19 9.64 -17.67 -8.20
CA ARG A 19 9.56 -17.37 -6.78
C ARG A 19 10.66 -18.20 -6.18
N GLY A 20 11.71 -17.54 -5.71
CA GLY A 20 12.85 -18.19 -5.08
C GLY A 20 12.37 -19.21 -4.06
N THR A 21 13.13 -20.26 -3.91
CA THR A 21 12.84 -21.30 -2.92
C THR A 21 13.71 -21.01 -1.71
N SER A 22 13.12 -20.65 -0.58
CA SER A 22 13.86 -20.56 0.68
C SER A 22 13.96 -21.94 1.34
N TYR A 23 15.09 -22.20 2.00
CA TYR A 23 15.33 -23.45 2.70
C TYR A 23 15.41 -23.15 4.20
N GLN A 24 14.67 -23.91 5.00
CA GLN A 24 14.77 -23.89 6.45
C GLN A 24 15.30 -25.20 6.98
N LEU A 25 16.16 -25.16 8.00
CA LEU A 25 16.62 -26.33 8.71
C LEU A 25 15.60 -26.67 9.80
N ILE A 26 14.82 -27.73 9.60
CA ILE A 26 13.83 -28.22 10.55
C ILE A 26 14.27 -29.60 11.00
N ASN A 27 14.57 -29.76 12.29
CA ASN A 27 15.04 -31.04 12.88
C ASN A 27 16.23 -31.64 12.12
N GLY A 28 17.21 -30.81 11.72
CA GLY A 28 18.41 -31.27 10.99
C GLY A 28 18.18 -31.58 9.51
N ARG A 29 16.98 -31.35 8.96
CA ARG A 29 16.67 -31.56 7.54
C ARG A 29 16.42 -30.21 6.86
N LEU A 30 17.02 -30.02 5.70
CA LEU A 30 16.71 -28.90 4.81
C LEU A 30 15.32 -29.13 4.18
N VAL A 31 14.35 -28.30 4.58
CA VAL A 31 13.01 -28.32 4.01
C VAL A 31 12.88 -27.11 3.09
N SER A 32 12.51 -27.36 1.85
CA SER A 32 12.16 -26.32 0.89
C SER A 32 10.81 -25.70 1.27
N ILE A 33 10.79 -24.40 1.50
CA ILE A 33 9.55 -23.67 1.75
C ILE A 33 9.27 -22.84 0.50
N PRO A 34 8.12 -23.05 -0.15
CA PRO A 34 7.74 -22.20 -1.26
C PRO A 34 7.72 -20.73 -0.84
N ASP A 35 8.43 -19.91 -1.61
CA ASP A 35 8.54 -18.48 -1.37
C ASP A 35 7.25 -17.80 -1.86
N ASN A 36 6.21 -17.82 -1.04
CA ASN A 36 4.93 -17.20 -1.33
C ASN A 36 4.44 -16.31 -0.19
N GLN A 37 3.60 -15.35 -0.53
CA GLN A 37 3.08 -14.33 0.39
C GLN A 37 2.31 -14.94 1.58
N ILE A 38 1.63 -16.06 1.37
CA ILE A 38 0.90 -16.79 2.43
C ILE A 38 1.88 -17.31 3.48
N ASN A 39 3.02 -17.87 3.05
CA ASN A 39 4.03 -18.37 3.99
C ASN A 39 4.72 -17.24 4.75
N TYR A 40 4.95 -16.07 4.15
CA TYR A 40 5.50 -14.92 4.86
C TYR A 40 4.60 -14.47 6.01
N ILE A 41 3.30 -14.47 5.81
CA ILE A 41 2.35 -14.11 6.86
C ILE A 41 2.20 -15.24 7.86
N ASN A 42 1.90 -16.46 7.42
CA ASN A 42 1.57 -17.56 8.32
C ASN A 42 2.77 -18.09 9.11
N LYS A 43 3.93 -18.22 8.48
CA LYS A 43 5.15 -18.73 9.13
C LYS A 43 6.10 -17.62 9.58
N GLY A 44 6.13 -16.50 8.88
CA GLY A 44 6.94 -15.36 9.25
C GLY A 44 6.27 -14.52 10.35
N TYR A 45 5.17 -13.85 10.02
CA TYR A 45 4.55 -12.89 10.94
C TYR A 45 3.80 -13.56 12.10
N ASN A 46 2.99 -14.59 11.83
CA ASN A 46 2.13 -15.18 12.86
C ASN A 46 2.87 -16.10 13.86
N ILE A 47 4.04 -16.64 13.49
CA ILE A 47 4.77 -17.60 14.33
C ILE A 47 6.07 -17.00 14.89
N ASN A 48 6.69 -16.06 14.17
CA ASN A 48 7.96 -15.48 14.58
C ASN A 48 7.75 -14.21 15.39
N ASP A 49 7.95 -14.29 16.71
CA ASP A 49 7.74 -13.17 17.65
C ASP A 49 8.58 -11.94 17.34
N ILE A 50 9.80 -12.12 16.79
CA ILE A 50 10.68 -11.01 16.43
C ILE A 50 10.10 -10.26 15.24
N VAL A 51 9.70 -10.96 14.18
CA VAL A 51 9.10 -10.37 12.98
C VAL A 51 7.79 -9.68 13.37
N TYR A 52 6.95 -10.35 14.15
CA TYR A 52 5.71 -9.78 14.66
C TYR A 52 5.96 -8.47 15.42
N SER A 53 6.89 -8.47 16.36
CA SER A 53 7.18 -7.30 17.20
C SER A 53 7.68 -6.11 16.41
N ILE A 54 8.58 -6.34 15.43
CA ILE A 54 9.12 -5.28 14.57
C ILE A 54 8.02 -4.70 13.68
N VAL A 55 7.26 -5.54 12.99
CA VAL A 55 6.19 -5.08 12.09
C VAL A 55 5.11 -4.34 12.88
N LYS A 56 4.70 -4.89 14.03
CA LYS A 56 3.73 -4.26 14.93
C LYS A 56 4.21 -2.90 15.41
N LEU A 57 5.46 -2.77 15.83
CA LEU A 57 6.03 -1.49 16.27
C LEU A 57 5.94 -0.43 15.16
N ILE A 58 6.25 -0.80 13.92
CA ILE A 58 6.15 0.13 12.78
C ILE A 58 4.70 0.51 12.54
N MET A 59 3.78 -0.46 12.52
CA MET A 59 2.35 -0.21 12.36
C MET A 59 1.80 0.72 13.46
N ASP A 60 2.16 0.50 14.72
CA ASP A 60 1.72 1.32 15.85
C ASP A 60 2.25 2.76 15.74
N LYS A 61 3.47 2.96 15.23
CA LYS A 61 4.00 4.30 14.94
C LYS A 61 3.24 5.00 13.82
N VAL A 62 2.80 4.27 12.80
CA VAL A 62 1.98 4.82 11.72
C VAL A 62 0.58 5.22 12.21
N LYS A 63 -0.02 4.45 13.13
CA LYS A 63 -1.35 4.76 13.72
C LYS A 63 -1.41 6.10 14.43
N VAL A 64 -0.30 6.56 15.01
CA VAL A 64 -0.24 7.86 15.71
C VAL A 64 -0.29 9.06 14.74
N THR A 65 -0.12 8.82 13.44
CA THR A 65 -0.14 9.89 12.43
C THR A 65 -1.55 10.45 12.24
N ASN A 66 -1.70 11.76 12.39
CA ASN A 66 -2.96 12.45 12.11
C ASN A 66 -3.13 12.65 10.60
N TRP A 67 -4.25 12.21 10.08
CA TRP A 67 -4.62 12.36 8.68
C TRP A 67 -5.58 13.53 8.51
N GLY A 68 -5.39 14.31 7.45
CA GLY A 68 -6.25 15.43 7.14
C GLY A 68 -6.19 15.82 5.67
N VAL A 69 -7.17 16.58 5.23
CA VAL A 69 -7.23 17.12 3.88
C VAL A 69 -6.64 18.52 3.90
N TYR A 70 -5.64 18.77 3.06
CA TYR A 70 -4.96 20.04 2.96
C TYR A 70 -5.14 20.62 1.55
N LYS A 71 -5.32 21.92 1.48
CA LYS A 71 -5.30 22.67 0.24
C LYS A 71 -3.90 23.21 0.02
N ILE A 72 -3.41 23.14 -1.21
CA ILE A 72 -2.15 23.75 -1.60
C ILE A 72 -2.42 25.23 -1.88
N GLU A 73 -1.81 26.12 -1.11
CA GLU A 73 -1.91 27.58 -1.29
C GLU A 73 -0.73 28.12 -2.10
N ASP A 74 0.47 27.58 -1.90
CA ASP A 74 1.68 28.00 -2.63
C ASP A 74 2.33 26.76 -3.27
N GLU A 75 2.18 26.62 -4.59
CA GLU A 75 2.74 25.50 -5.35
C GLU A 75 4.28 25.46 -5.32
N GLN A 76 4.94 26.61 -5.31
CA GLN A 76 6.40 26.66 -5.30
C GLN A 76 6.94 26.18 -3.96
N ALA A 77 6.35 26.65 -2.86
CA ALA A 77 6.68 26.17 -1.52
C ALA A 77 6.38 24.67 -1.38
N TYR A 78 5.27 24.17 -1.97
CA TYR A 78 4.93 22.76 -1.98
C TYR A 78 5.96 21.92 -2.74
N LYS A 79 6.39 22.33 -3.92
CA LYS A 79 7.44 21.64 -4.68
C LYS A 79 8.76 21.55 -3.91
N GLN A 80 9.15 22.64 -3.25
CA GLN A 80 10.33 22.67 -2.37
C GLN A 80 10.16 21.73 -1.17
N LEU A 81 9.01 21.72 -0.52
CA LEU A 81 8.69 20.82 0.58
C LEU A 81 8.86 19.35 0.16
N ILE A 82 8.25 18.96 -0.95
CA ILE A 82 8.36 17.59 -1.48
C ILE A 82 9.82 17.24 -1.83
N SER A 83 10.59 18.17 -2.40
CA SER A 83 12.00 17.92 -2.72
C SER A 83 12.83 17.61 -1.48
N ILE A 84 12.58 18.30 -0.37
CA ILE A 84 13.25 18.04 0.93
C ILE A 84 12.82 16.68 1.48
N GLN A 85 11.51 16.38 1.47
CA GLN A 85 10.96 15.14 2.04
C GLN A 85 11.42 13.87 1.29
N ARG A 86 11.79 13.98 0.01
CA ARG A 86 12.31 12.86 -0.80
C ARG A 86 13.75 12.50 -0.50
N LYS A 87 14.48 13.33 0.22
CA LYS A 87 15.88 13.05 0.59
C LYS A 87 15.95 11.96 1.65
N SER A 88 16.86 11.02 1.50
CA SER A 88 17.07 9.95 2.50
C SER A 88 17.71 10.48 3.79
N ASN A 89 18.55 11.50 3.69
CA ASN A 89 19.19 12.17 4.82
C ASN A 89 18.80 13.63 4.84
N ILE A 90 18.01 14.02 5.84
CA ILE A 90 17.56 15.39 6.03
C ILE A 90 18.37 16.01 7.17
N SER A 91 19.09 17.10 6.91
CA SER A 91 19.80 17.85 7.94
C SER A 91 18.79 18.55 8.87
N HIS A 92 19.24 18.92 10.09
CA HIS A 92 18.39 19.68 11.03
C HIS A 92 17.88 21.00 10.44
N LYS A 93 18.72 21.70 9.67
CA LYS A 93 18.34 22.92 8.95
C LYS A 93 17.23 22.68 7.94
N GLU A 94 17.34 21.63 7.13
CA GLU A 94 16.30 21.25 6.16
C GLU A 94 15.00 20.77 6.85
N PHE A 95 15.11 20.12 7.99
CA PHE A 95 13.94 19.77 8.81
C PHE A 95 13.19 21.03 9.27
N LEU A 96 13.87 22.04 9.81
CA LEU A 96 13.26 23.31 10.20
C LEU A 96 12.65 24.04 9.00
N GLN A 97 13.36 24.04 7.86
CA GLN A 97 12.88 24.61 6.60
C GLN A 97 11.62 23.89 6.12
N SER A 98 11.56 22.57 6.19
CA SER A 98 10.38 21.79 5.80
C SER A 98 9.13 22.16 6.63
N ARG A 99 9.28 22.41 7.93
CA ARG A 99 8.18 22.88 8.80
C ARG A 99 7.66 24.27 8.39
N SER A 100 8.56 25.19 8.04
CA SER A 100 8.19 26.51 7.56
C SER A 100 7.48 26.43 6.21
N LEU A 101 8.02 25.66 5.27
CA LEU A 101 7.42 25.43 3.95
C LEU A 101 6.05 24.74 4.07
N HIS A 102 5.89 23.79 4.98
CA HIS A 102 4.60 23.12 5.23
C HIS A 102 3.51 24.14 5.63
N LYS A 103 3.83 25.04 6.57
CA LYS A 103 2.89 26.09 7.01
C LYS A 103 2.54 27.07 5.89
N LYS A 104 3.50 27.37 5.01
CA LYS A 104 3.30 28.29 3.87
C LYS A 104 2.54 27.63 2.73
N ALA A 105 2.87 26.39 2.43
CA ALA A 105 2.34 25.67 1.27
C ALA A 105 0.95 25.08 1.48
N LEU A 106 0.61 24.69 2.72
CA LEU A 106 -0.54 23.85 3.01
C LEU A 106 -1.44 24.45 4.08
N THR A 107 -2.73 24.54 3.77
CA THR A 107 -3.77 24.96 4.73
C THR A 107 -4.73 23.81 4.96
N LEU A 108 -4.96 23.47 6.24
CA LEU A 108 -5.91 22.42 6.63
C LEU A 108 -7.34 22.85 6.27
N VAL A 109 -8.02 22.01 5.49
CA VAL A 109 -9.43 22.22 5.14
C VAL A 109 -10.31 21.76 6.30
N LYS A 110 -11.00 22.70 6.93
CA LYS A 110 -11.85 22.42 8.12
C LYS A 110 -13.07 21.56 7.79
N ASN A 111 -13.69 21.78 6.62
CA ASN A 111 -14.86 21.05 6.16
C ASN A 111 -14.63 20.47 4.75
N PRO A 112 -13.90 19.35 4.63
CA PRO A 112 -13.59 18.77 3.32
C PRO A 112 -14.75 17.93 2.74
N GLY A 113 -15.94 17.97 3.36
CA GLY A 113 -17.12 17.23 2.89
C GLY A 113 -16.89 15.71 2.87
N LYS A 114 -17.42 15.04 1.86
CA LYS A 114 -17.33 13.57 1.71
C LYS A 114 -15.89 13.05 1.64
N LEU A 115 -14.95 13.82 1.09
CA LEU A 115 -13.54 13.46 1.10
C LEU A 115 -12.99 13.41 2.54
N GLY A 116 -13.43 14.32 3.39
CA GLY A 116 -13.04 14.32 4.80
C GLY A 116 -13.59 13.13 5.57
N GLU A 117 -14.82 12.74 5.29
CA GLU A 117 -15.42 11.55 5.85
C GLU A 117 -14.63 10.30 5.44
N LEU A 118 -14.32 10.16 4.15
CA LEU A 118 -13.53 9.06 3.61
C LEU A 118 -12.10 9.01 4.18
N VAL A 119 -11.46 10.18 4.39
CA VAL A 119 -10.12 10.28 5.02
C VAL A 119 -10.17 10.02 6.52
N LYS A 120 -11.30 10.22 7.18
CA LYS A 120 -11.47 9.90 8.60
C LYS A 120 -11.84 8.43 8.81
N TRP A 121 -12.82 7.96 8.04
CA TRP A 121 -13.40 6.64 8.08
C TRP A 121 -13.44 6.05 6.67
N PRO A 122 -12.40 5.29 6.27
CA PRO A 122 -12.33 4.67 4.94
C PRO A 122 -13.48 3.69 4.69
N ASN A 123 -13.94 3.02 5.74
CA ASN A 123 -15.09 2.12 5.74
C ASN A 123 -15.72 2.09 7.15
N GLU A 124 -16.77 1.31 7.33
CA GLU A 124 -17.51 1.21 8.59
C GLU A 124 -16.75 0.51 9.73
N TYR A 125 -15.66 -0.21 9.43
CA TYR A 125 -14.95 -1.05 10.40
C TYR A 125 -13.63 -0.45 10.89
N GLU A 126 -13.02 0.47 10.14
CA GLU A 126 -11.67 0.94 10.45
C GLU A 126 -11.48 2.44 10.26
N SER A 127 -10.61 3.03 11.06
CA SER A 127 -10.14 4.41 10.87
C SER A 127 -9.09 4.49 9.76
N MET A 128 -8.83 5.69 9.22
CA MET A 128 -7.73 5.90 8.27
C MET A 128 -6.37 5.47 8.83
N SER A 129 -6.14 5.71 10.12
CA SER A 129 -4.90 5.29 10.78
C SER A 129 -4.72 3.78 10.79
N ASP A 130 -5.81 3.02 11.05
CA ASP A 130 -5.80 1.56 10.99
C ASP A 130 -5.63 1.06 9.56
N HIS A 131 -6.35 1.67 8.62
CA HIS A 131 -6.26 1.36 7.19
C HIS A 131 -4.84 1.50 6.66
N VAL A 132 -4.18 2.64 6.95
CA VAL A 132 -2.80 2.86 6.50
C VAL A 132 -1.82 1.95 7.22
N ALA A 133 -2.00 1.72 8.53
CA ALA A 133 -1.15 0.81 9.30
C ALA A 133 -1.22 -0.62 8.75
N SER A 134 -2.43 -1.13 8.48
CA SER A 134 -2.63 -2.44 7.85
C SER A 134 -1.95 -2.52 6.48
N GLY A 135 -2.08 -1.46 5.67
CA GLY A 135 -1.40 -1.37 4.37
C GLY A 135 0.13 -1.36 4.47
N VAL A 136 0.69 -0.70 5.49
CA VAL A 136 2.13 -0.74 5.78
C VAL A 136 2.54 -2.16 6.20
N GLY A 137 1.75 -2.82 7.05
CA GLY A 137 1.98 -4.20 7.46
C GLY A 137 2.05 -5.15 6.26
N PHE A 138 1.07 -5.11 5.37
CA PHE A 138 1.09 -5.92 4.14
C PHE A 138 2.30 -5.60 3.26
N ARG A 139 2.63 -4.33 3.08
CA ARG A 139 3.79 -3.96 2.28
C ARG A 139 5.13 -4.43 2.86
N LEU A 140 5.27 -4.45 4.18
CA LEU A 140 6.47 -4.98 4.85
C LEU A 140 6.58 -6.50 4.72
N LEU A 141 5.46 -7.21 4.78
CA LEU A 141 5.43 -8.68 4.78
C LEU A 141 5.44 -9.28 3.37
N THR A 142 4.76 -8.65 2.42
CA THR A 142 4.53 -9.23 1.09
C THR A 142 5.07 -8.37 -0.06
N GLY A 143 5.61 -7.18 0.25
CA GLY A 143 6.07 -6.22 -0.74
C GLY A 143 4.95 -5.42 -1.42
N ASN A 144 3.70 -5.84 -1.28
CA ASN A 144 2.54 -5.25 -1.96
C ASN A 144 1.46 -4.80 -0.99
N LYS A 145 0.70 -3.81 -1.43
CA LYS A 145 -0.47 -3.30 -0.74
C LYS A 145 -1.57 -3.06 -1.78
N TYR A 146 -2.75 -3.58 -1.54
CA TYR A 146 -3.89 -3.40 -2.42
C TYR A 146 -5.03 -2.73 -1.66
N THR A 147 -5.54 -1.63 -2.24
CA THR A 147 -6.71 -0.92 -1.73
C THR A 147 -7.81 -0.98 -2.79
N TRP A 148 -8.95 -1.52 -2.43
CA TRP A 148 -10.13 -1.49 -3.28
C TRP A 148 -10.98 -0.27 -2.95
N PHE A 149 -11.40 0.44 -4.01
CA PHE A 149 -12.28 1.59 -3.92
C PHE A 149 -13.68 1.21 -4.36
N ASN A 150 -14.61 1.21 -3.42
CA ASN A 150 -16.02 1.07 -3.74
C ASN A 150 -16.54 2.40 -4.28
N LYS A 151 -17.11 2.38 -5.50
CA LYS A 151 -17.61 3.58 -6.21
C LYS A 151 -19.08 3.43 -6.51
N LEU A 152 -19.83 4.51 -6.37
CA LEU A 152 -21.22 4.53 -6.80
C LEU A 152 -21.33 4.42 -8.32
N LYS A 153 -22.26 3.57 -8.80
CA LYS A 153 -22.51 3.36 -10.23
C LYS A 153 -23.43 4.41 -10.83
N GLY A 154 -24.15 5.20 -10.01
CA GLY A 154 -25.09 6.20 -10.48
C GLY A 154 -25.30 7.34 -9.48
N GLY A 155 -26.05 8.38 -9.91
CA GLY A 155 -26.30 9.57 -9.12
C GLY A 155 -25.26 10.68 -9.28
N ALA A 156 -25.41 11.78 -8.56
CA ALA A 156 -24.56 12.97 -8.64
C ALA A 156 -23.08 12.71 -8.25
N ASN A 157 -22.80 11.62 -7.53
CA ASN A 157 -21.45 11.23 -7.10
C ASN A 157 -20.95 9.95 -7.79
N ALA A 158 -21.50 9.61 -8.96
CA ALA A 158 -21.08 8.47 -9.74
C ALA A 158 -19.57 8.52 -10.04
N GLY A 159 -18.89 7.39 -9.85
CA GLY A 159 -17.45 7.28 -10.07
C GLY A 159 -16.57 7.77 -8.91
N LEU A 160 -17.11 8.52 -7.95
CA LEU A 160 -16.34 8.93 -6.77
C LEU A 160 -16.26 7.79 -5.75
N PRO A 161 -15.07 7.58 -5.13
CA PRO A 161 -14.92 6.62 -4.05
C PRO A 161 -15.81 6.98 -2.87
N GLN A 162 -16.54 5.99 -2.35
CA GLN A 162 -17.35 6.13 -1.13
C GLN A 162 -16.69 5.40 0.04
N GLU A 163 -16.00 4.31 -0.25
CA GLU A 163 -15.29 3.50 0.72
C GLU A 163 -13.96 3.04 0.17
N MET A 164 -13.03 2.78 1.07
CA MET A 164 -11.74 2.16 0.79
C MET A 164 -11.58 0.92 1.67
N TRP A 165 -11.21 -0.18 1.06
CA TRP A 165 -11.01 -1.47 1.73
C TRP A 165 -9.59 -1.95 1.51
N MET A 166 -8.93 -2.33 2.60
CA MET A 166 -7.62 -2.97 2.52
C MET A 166 -7.80 -4.44 2.15
N LEU A 167 -7.24 -4.84 1.01
CA LEU A 167 -7.30 -6.23 0.58
C LEU A 167 -6.09 -6.99 1.09
N PRO A 168 -6.29 -8.22 1.63
CA PRO A 168 -5.19 -9.07 2.07
C PRO A 168 -4.30 -9.47 0.89
N SER A 169 -3.09 -8.92 0.85
CA SER A 169 -2.18 -9.04 -0.30
C SER A 169 -1.77 -10.49 -0.60
N GLN A 170 -1.77 -11.37 0.41
CA GLN A 170 -1.43 -12.79 0.25
C GLN A 170 -2.42 -13.58 -0.62
N TYR A 171 -3.63 -13.07 -0.82
CA TYR A 171 -4.67 -13.73 -1.61
C TYR A 171 -4.88 -13.08 -2.99
N ILE A 172 -4.02 -12.11 -3.35
CA ILE A 172 -4.14 -11.39 -4.62
C ILE A 172 -3.01 -11.80 -5.55
N ASP A 173 -3.38 -12.36 -6.68
CA ASP A 173 -2.48 -12.63 -7.79
C ASP A 173 -2.72 -11.60 -8.89
N ILE A 174 -1.63 -11.05 -9.42
CA ILE A 174 -1.66 -10.10 -10.53
C ILE A 174 -1.47 -10.89 -11.83
N TYR A 175 -2.47 -10.86 -12.67
CA TYR A 175 -2.38 -11.40 -14.02
C TYR A 175 -2.13 -10.24 -14.99
N SER A 176 -0.98 -10.28 -15.69
CA SER A 176 -0.73 -9.40 -16.83
C SER A 176 -1.39 -9.99 -18.05
N THR A 177 -2.38 -9.31 -18.61
CA THR A 177 -2.90 -9.62 -19.95
C THR A 177 -2.21 -8.69 -20.94
N ASP A 178 -1.76 -9.23 -22.06
CA ASP A 178 -1.09 -8.46 -23.14
C ASP A 178 -2.04 -7.50 -23.88
N THR A 179 -3.30 -7.50 -23.52
CA THR A 179 -4.32 -6.59 -24.02
C THR A 179 -4.65 -5.55 -22.96
N PHE A 180 -4.04 -4.37 -23.08
CA PHE A 180 -4.62 -3.15 -22.47
C PHE A 180 -5.94 -2.84 -23.18
N PRO A 181 -7.02 -2.49 -22.45
CA PRO A 181 -8.26 -2.01 -23.09
C PRO A 181 -8.05 -0.67 -23.77
#